data_4b5b22128ac903743cc2a4709b849697
#
_entry.id   4b5b22128ac903743cc2a4709b849697
#
_cell.length_a   1.000
_cell.length_b   1.000
_cell.length_c   1.000
_cell.angle_alpha   90.00
_cell.angle_beta   90.00
_cell.angle_gamma   90.00
#
_symmetry.space_group_name_H-M   'P 1'
#
loop_
_entity.id
_entity.type
_entity.pdbx_description
1 polymer ?
#
loop_
_entity_poly.entity_id
_entity_poly.type
_entity_poly.pdbx_seq_one_letter_code
_entity_poly.pdbx_strand_id
1 'polypeptide(L)'
;MSIRIQHIHIPKCAGNSVFRAMRDVLQPDRTLVLDSIATYLAARKLRKCRNEFEFESHHLEVKQTLLAFYMEQGFGIISGHLPFSPLCCRQYEDYQYVTLLRDPVERLKSHIAYLIFAQPRTCVEDYSSGKVDPADEVHRILERE
;
A
#
# COMPACT_ATOMS: atom_id res chain seq x y z
N MET A 1 -7.96 -25.32 -11.82
CA MET A 1 -7.51 -24.58 -10.60
C MET A 1 -7.54 -23.10 -10.93
N SER A 2 -8.27 -22.30 -10.17
CA SER A 2 -8.20 -20.85 -10.32
C SER A 2 -6.93 -20.33 -9.65
N ILE A 3 -6.15 -19.53 -10.36
CA ILE A 3 -4.96 -18.87 -9.81
C ILE A 3 -5.42 -17.85 -8.78
N ARG A 4 -4.83 -17.92 -7.57
CA ARG A 4 -5.06 -16.93 -6.49
C ARG A 4 -3.79 -16.14 -6.25
N ILE A 5 -3.91 -14.81 -6.16
CA ILE A 5 -2.75 -13.91 -6.08
C ILE A 5 -2.91 -12.93 -4.91
N GLN A 6 -1.88 -12.83 -4.09
CA GLN A 6 -1.62 -11.66 -3.26
C GLN A 6 -0.64 -10.73 -3.98
N HIS A 7 -1.09 -9.59 -4.42
CA HIS A 7 -0.24 -8.55 -5.00
C HIS A 7 0.20 -7.56 -3.90
N ILE A 8 1.48 -7.64 -3.53
CA ILE A 8 2.12 -6.72 -2.60
C ILE A 8 2.46 -5.45 -3.37
N HIS A 9 1.62 -4.43 -3.20
CA HIS A 9 1.75 -3.17 -3.94
C HIS A 9 2.75 -2.24 -3.24
N ILE A 10 3.97 -2.19 -3.75
CA ILE A 10 4.96 -1.20 -3.33
C ILE A 10 4.63 0.15 -4.01
N PRO A 11 4.50 1.25 -3.24
CA PRO A 11 4.21 2.56 -3.81
C PRO A 11 5.21 2.97 -4.89
N LYS A 12 4.70 3.57 -5.97
CA LYS A 12 5.48 4.09 -7.11
C LYS A 12 6.22 3.04 -7.94
N CYS A 13 5.84 1.76 -7.81
CA CYS A 13 6.32 0.63 -8.60
C CYS A 13 5.29 0.11 -9.61
N ALA A 14 4.45 0.98 -10.17
CA ALA A 14 3.42 0.65 -11.17
C ALA A 14 2.34 -0.35 -10.70
N GLY A 15 2.14 -0.51 -9.39
CA GLY A 15 1.23 -1.51 -8.82
C GLY A 15 -0.21 -1.44 -9.33
N ASN A 16 -0.76 -0.24 -9.59
CA ASN A 16 -2.10 -0.09 -10.15
C ASN A 16 -2.20 -0.66 -11.58
N SER A 17 -1.18 -0.45 -12.41
CA SER A 17 -1.14 -0.99 -13.78
C SER A 17 -1.02 -2.50 -13.77
N VAL A 18 -0.16 -3.04 -12.88
CA VAL A 18 0.01 -4.48 -12.69
C VAL A 18 -1.27 -5.13 -12.18
N PHE A 19 -1.93 -4.54 -11.17
CA PHE A 19 -3.21 -5.04 -10.66
C PHE A 19 -4.28 -5.09 -11.77
N ARG A 20 -4.40 -4.01 -12.57
CA ARG A 20 -5.33 -3.99 -13.69
C ARG A 20 -5.03 -5.07 -14.71
N ALA A 21 -3.76 -5.20 -15.12
CA ALA A 21 -3.34 -6.22 -16.07
C ALA A 21 -3.64 -7.65 -15.56
N MET A 22 -3.33 -7.94 -14.30
CA MET A 22 -3.65 -9.24 -13.69
C MET A 22 -5.16 -9.50 -13.69
N ARG A 23 -5.97 -8.52 -13.30
CA ARG A 23 -7.42 -8.63 -13.31
C ARG A 23 -7.96 -8.90 -14.71
N ASP A 24 -7.47 -8.16 -15.70
CA ASP A 24 -7.98 -8.23 -17.07
C ASP A 24 -7.56 -9.54 -17.77
N VAL A 25 -6.39 -10.10 -17.45
CA VAL A 25 -5.88 -11.35 -18.01
C VAL A 25 -6.46 -12.56 -17.29
N LEU A 26 -6.48 -12.57 -15.97
CA LEU A 26 -6.88 -13.73 -15.17
C LEU A 26 -8.39 -13.79 -14.94
N GLN A 27 -9.10 -12.69 -15.10
CA GLN A 27 -10.55 -12.57 -14.95
C GLN A 27 -11.10 -13.32 -13.71
N PRO A 28 -10.52 -13.12 -12.52
CA PRO A 28 -10.98 -13.83 -11.34
C PRO A 28 -12.38 -13.39 -10.93
N ASP A 29 -13.17 -14.30 -10.38
CA ASP A 29 -14.55 -14.03 -9.93
C ASP A 29 -14.61 -12.89 -8.90
N ARG A 30 -13.59 -12.77 -8.07
CA ARG A 30 -13.53 -11.78 -6.98
C ARG A 30 -12.16 -11.15 -6.89
N THR A 31 -12.13 -9.82 -6.91
CA THR A 31 -10.92 -9.01 -6.69
C THR A 31 -11.10 -8.02 -5.58
N LEU A 32 -10.04 -7.72 -4.85
CA LEU A 32 -10.03 -6.75 -3.77
C LEU A 32 -8.79 -5.87 -3.83
N VAL A 33 -8.98 -4.57 -3.60
CA VAL A 33 -7.90 -3.64 -3.26
C VAL A 33 -8.11 -3.21 -1.82
N LEU A 34 -7.17 -3.56 -0.93
CA LEU A 34 -7.18 -3.08 0.45
C LEU A 34 -6.80 -1.60 0.47
N ASP A 35 -7.77 -0.77 0.82
CA ASP A 35 -7.60 0.68 0.93
C ASP A 35 -6.75 1.03 2.15
N SER A 36 -5.60 1.66 1.91
CA SER A 36 -4.66 2.03 2.96
C SER A 36 -5.21 3.12 3.88
N ILE A 37 -6.02 4.05 3.36
CA ILE A 37 -6.61 5.14 4.15
C ILE A 37 -7.71 4.56 5.04
N ALA A 38 -8.59 3.74 4.49
CA ALA A 38 -9.65 3.12 5.25
C ALA A 38 -9.10 2.21 6.37
N THR A 39 -8.06 1.42 6.09
CA THR A 39 -7.41 0.58 7.11
C THR A 39 -6.70 1.39 8.18
N TYR A 40 -6.06 2.51 7.82
CA TYR A 40 -5.45 3.44 8.75
C TYR A 40 -6.49 4.06 9.69
N LEU A 41 -7.58 4.59 9.13
CA LEU A 41 -8.67 5.18 9.92
C LEU A 41 -9.36 4.16 10.83
N ALA A 42 -9.54 2.93 10.37
CA ALA A 42 -10.08 1.85 11.17
C ALA A 42 -9.14 1.52 12.35
N ALA A 43 -7.85 1.34 12.10
CA ALA A 43 -6.87 1.07 13.15
C ALA A 43 -6.86 2.18 14.24
N ARG A 44 -6.92 3.44 13.83
CA ARG A 44 -7.02 4.58 14.78
C ARG A 44 -8.28 4.56 15.65
N LYS A 45 -9.40 4.07 15.12
CA LYS A 45 -10.67 3.96 15.86
C LYS A 45 -10.69 2.75 16.80
N LEU A 46 -10.06 1.66 16.40
CA LEU A 46 -10.09 0.40 17.16
C LEU A 46 -9.23 0.45 18.42
N ARG A 47 -8.13 1.20 18.41
CA ARG A 47 -7.20 1.26 19.53
C ARG A 47 -6.56 2.64 19.68
N LYS A 48 -6.52 3.14 20.93
CA LYS A 48 -5.70 4.29 21.29
C LYS A 48 -4.26 3.83 21.53
N CYS A 49 -3.34 4.28 20.70
CA CYS A 49 -1.92 3.99 20.82
C CYS A 49 -1.20 5.17 21.50
N ARG A 50 -0.14 4.85 22.25
CA ARG A 50 0.62 5.83 23.05
C ARG A 50 1.61 6.62 22.20
N ASN A 51 2.07 6.01 21.11
CA ASN A 51 3.03 6.60 20.18
C ASN A 51 2.85 6.03 18.78
N GLU A 52 3.57 6.59 17.80
CA GLU A 52 3.49 6.21 16.40
C GLU A 52 3.94 4.76 16.16
N PHE A 53 4.98 4.29 16.84
CA PHE A 53 5.47 2.93 16.69
C PHE A 53 4.42 1.89 17.11
N GLU A 54 3.76 2.10 18.26
CA GLU A 54 2.65 1.25 18.72
C GLU A 54 1.49 1.30 17.72
N PHE A 55 1.21 2.46 17.15
CA PHE A 55 0.18 2.61 16.14
C PHE A 55 0.51 1.86 14.84
N GLU A 56 1.73 1.99 14.32
CA GLU A 56 2.15 1.30 13.10
C GLU A 56 2.09 -0.22 13.26
N SER A 57 2.53 -0.74 14.42
CA SER A 57 2.42 -2.17 14.74
C SER A 57 0.96 -2.63 14.74
N HIS A 58 0.07 -1.87 15.38
CA HIS A 58 -1.36 -2.18 15.41
C HIS A 58 -2.01 -2.07 14.01
N HIS A 59 -1.66 -1.06 13.23
CA HIS A 59 -2.15 -0.90 11.86
C HIS A 59 -1.73 -2.08 10.98
N LEU A 60 -0.51 -2.57 11.17
CA LEU A 60 -0.01 -3.76 10.49
C LEU A 60 -0.81 -5.01 10.88
N GLU A 61 -1.12 -5.21 12.16
CA GLU A 61 -1.97 -6.31 12.64
C GLU A 61 -3.36 -6.27 12.01
N VAL A 62 -3.97 -5.09 11.94
CA VAL A 62 -5.27 -4.90 11.28
C VAL A 62 -5.22 -5.29 9.81
N LYS A 63 -4.18 -4.85 9.09
CA LYS A 63 -3.97 -5.23 7.68
C LYS A 63 -3.81 -6.73 7.49
N GLN A 64 -3.01 -7.39 8.33
CA GLN A 64 -2.78 -8.83 8.25
C GLN A 64 -4.04 -9.63 8.56
N THR A 65 -4.83 -9.19 9.55
CA THR A 65 -6.11 -9.80 9.88
C THR A 65 -7.10 -9.70 8.71
N LEU A 66 -7.20 -8.53 8.10
CA LEU A 66 -8.04 -8.33 6.91
C LEU A 66 -7.56 -9.16 5.72
N LEU A 67 -6.25 -9.24 5.51
CA LEU A 67 -5.68 -10.09 4.47
C LEU A 67 -6.08 -11.55 4.65
N ALA A 68 -5.87 -12.12 5.84
CA ALA A 68 -6.26 -13.48 6.16
C ALA A 68 -7.76 -13.71 5.99
N PHE A 69 -8.60 -12.78 6.45
CA PHE A 69 -10.04 -12.84 6.26
C PHE A 69 -10.45 -12.94 4.79
N TYR A 70 -9.87 -12.11 3.92
CA TYR A 70 -10.21 -12.13 2.50
C TYR A 70 -9.60 -13.32 1.75
N MET A 71 -8.44 -13.85 2.19
CA MET A 71 -7.91 -15.11 1.70
C MET A 71 -8.86 -16.27 2.01
N GLU A 72 -9.38 -16.34 3.24
CA GLU A 72 -10.38 -17.34 3.66
C GLU A 72 -11.67 -17.23 2.85
N GLN A 73 -12.08 -16.00 2.49
CA GLN A 73 -13.24 -15.76 1.62
C GLN A 73 -12.99 -16.15 0.15
N GLY A 74 -11.79 -16.59 -0.21
CA GLY A 74 -11.48 -17.09 -1.54
C GLY A 74 -11.38 -16.03 -2.62
N PHE A 75 -10.94 -14.81 -2.30
CA PHE A 75 -10.69 -13.80 -3.33
C PHE A 75 -9.59 -14.25 -4.29
N GLY A 76 -9.81 -14.12 -5.60
CA GLY A 76 -8.84 -14.52 -6.61
C GLY A 76 -7.64 -13.57 -6.68
N ILE A 77 -7.84 -12.26 -6.51
CA ILE A 77 -6.74 -11.28 -6.41
C ILE A 77 -6.98 -10.37 -5.23
N ILE A 78 -6.01 -10.28 -4.33
CA ILE A 78 -5.96 -9.32 -3.23
C ILE A 78 -4.75 -8.42 -3.45
N SER A 79 -4.96 -7.11 -3.59
CA SER A 79 -3.90 -6.12 -3.80
C SER A 79 -3.93 -5.07 -2.69
N GLY A 80 -2.78 -4.53 -2.34
CA GLY A 80 -2.70 -3.43 -1.38
C GLY A 80 -1.28 -3.12 -0.92
N HIS A 81 -1.14 -2.04 -0.18
CA HIS A 81 0.09 -1.68 0.52
C HIS A 81 0.23 -2.56 1.78
N LEU A 82 0.50 -3.82 1.53
CA LEU A 82 0.61 -4.86 2.54
C LEU A 82 2.04 -5.38 2.56
N PRO A 83 2.61 -5.61 3.74
CA PRO A 83 3.86 -6.34 3.82
C PRO A 83 3.64 -7.81 3.47
N PHE A 84 4.71 -8.50 3.13
CA PHE A 84 4.71 -9.95 3.06
C PHE A 84 4.42 -10.53 4.46
N SER A 85 3.46 -11.44 4.54
CA SER A 85 3.10 -12.13 5.77
C SER A 85 3.54 -13.59 5.71
N PRO A 86 4.62 -13.99 6.42
CA PRO A 86 5.04 -15.39 6.46
C PRO A 86 3.96 -16.32 7.05
N LEU A 87 3.09 -15.79 7.93
CA LEU A 87 1.98 -16.54 8.48
C LEU A 87 0.93 -16.84 7.41
N CYS A 88 0.47 -15.83 6.68
CA CYS A 88 -0.49 -16.04 5.59
C CYS A 88 0.09 -16.94 4.51
N CYS A 89 1.38 -16.80 4.17
CA CYS A 89 2.04 -17.64 3.19
C CYS A 89 2.02 -19.14 3.55
N ARG A 90 2.16 -19.45 4.82
CA ARG A 90 2.11 -20.85 5.32
C ARG A 90 0.69 -21.39 5.45
N GLN A 91 -0.29 -20.54 5.71
CA GLN A 91 -1.67 -20.96 5.93
C GLN A 91 -2.48 -21.04 4.62
N TYR A 92 -2.11 -20.24 3.63
CA TYR A 92 -2.81 -20.13 2.34
C TYR A 92 -1.84 -20.44 1.19
N GLU A 93 -1.40 -21.70 1.10
CA GLU A 93 -0.40 -22.17 0.14
C GLU A 93 -0.87 -22.10 -1.32
N ASP A 94 -2.17 -21.97 -1.55
CA ASP A 94 -2.79 -21.80 -2.87
C ASP A 94 -2.69 -20.37 -3.41
N TYR A 95 -2.22 -19.40 -2.58
CA TYR A 95 -1.94 -18.04 -3.03
C TYR A 95 -0.51 -17.87 -3.52
N GLN A 96 -0.37 -17.31 -4.70
CA GLN A 96 0.91 -16.83 -5.23
C GLN A 96 1.16 -15.39 -4.83
N TYR A 97 2.38 -15.08 -4.44
CA TYR A 97 2.78 -13.74 -3.99
C TYR A 97 3.52 -13.03 -5.11
N VAL A 98 2.99 -11.89 -5.52
CA VAL A 98 3.54 -11.08 -6.62
C VAL A 98 3.84 -9.68 -6.12
N THR A 99 5.03 -9.19 -6.41
CA THR A 99 5.39 -7.78 -6.21
C THR A 99 6.20 -7.28 -7.40
N LEU A 100 6.14 -5.98 -7.64
CA LEU A 100 6.96 -5.31 -8.64
C LEU A 100 7.95 -4.39 -7.94
N LEU A 101 9.22 -4.55 -8.28
CA LEU A 101 10.28 -3.65 -7.84
C LEU A 101 10.63 -2.68 -8.97
N ARG A 102 11.02 -1.49 -8.61
CA ARG A 102 11.52 -0.46 -9.51
C ARG A 102 12.91 -0.06 -9.05
N ASP A 103 13.74 0.41 -9.97
CA ASP A 103 15.00 1.04 -9.62
C ASP A 103 14.82 2.08 -8.50
N PRO A 104 15.59 2.04 -7.41
CA PRO A 104 15.36 2.89 -6.24
C PRO A 104 15.39 4.39 -6.58
N VAL A 105 16.28 4.83 -7.47
CA VAL A 105 16.39 6.23 -7.88
C VAL A 105 15.16 6.65 -8.69
N GLU A 106 14.73 5.81 -9.63
CA GLU A 106 13.53 6.06 -10.43
C GLU A 106 12.25 5.99 -9.58
N ARG A 107 12.21 5.14 -8.57
CA ARG A 107 11.12 5.10 -7.60
C ARG A 107 11.06 6.39 -6.80
N LEU A 108 12.20 6.87 -6.28
CA LEU A 108 12.30 8.13 -5.54
C LEU A 108 11.86 9.32 -6.38
N LYS A 109 12.37 9.47 -7.60
CA LYS A 109 11.94 10.52 -8.55
C LYS A 109 10.40 10.50 -8.74
N SER A 110 9.83 9.32 -8.96
CA SER A 110 8.39 9.16 -9.11
C SER A 110 7.61 9.49 -7.82
N HIS A 111 8.20 9.23 -6.65
CA HIS A 111 7.58 9.56 -5.36
C HIS A 111 7.58 11.07 -5.11
N ILE A 112 8.70 11.73 -5.34
CA ILE A 112 8.83 13.20 -5.24
C ILE A 112 7.84 13.88 -6.20
N ALA A 113 7.81 13.46 -7.47
CA ALA A 113 6.85 13.99 -8.43
C ALA A 113 5.40 13.81 -7.98
N TYR A 114 5.07 12.66 -7.38
CA TYR A 114 3.74 12.42 -6.83
C TYR A 114 3.41 13.36 -5.66
N LEU A 115 4.34 13.56 -4.74
CA LEU A 115 4.14 14.48 -3.61
C LEU A 115 3.93 15.92 -4.07
N ILE A 116 4.68 16.35 -5.08
CA ILE A 116 4.60 17.73 -5.61
C ILE A 116 3.32 17.93 -6.45
N PHE A 117 2.98 16.98 -7.33
CA PHE A 117 1.98 17.22 -8.38
C PHE A 117 0.66 16.47 -8.21
N ALA A 118 0.62 15.41 -7.43
CA ALA A 118 -0.55 14.53 -7.35
C ALA A 118 -1.21 14.47 -5.97
N GLN A 119 -0.62 15.07 -4.95
CA GLN A 119 -1.31 15.23 -3.66
C GLN A 119 -2.43 16.27 -3.78
N PRO A 120 -3.52 16.13 -3.01
CA PRO A 120 -4.65 17.06 -3.06
C PRO A 120 -4.19 18.52 -2.88
N ARG A 121 -4.92 19.42 -3.51
CA ARG A 121 -4.66 20.88 -3.61
C ARG A 121 -4.13 21.58 -2.36
N THR A 122 -4.39 21.06 -1.17
CA THR A 122 -3.86 21.59 0.09
C THR A 122 -2.34 21.66 0.15
N CYS A 123 -1.63 20.67 -0.40
CA CYS A 123 -0.16 20.70 -0.44
C CYS A 123 0.36 21.63 -1.55
N VAL A 124 -0.31 21.66 -2.70
CA VAL A 124 0.08 22.53 -3.83
C VAL A 124 -0.11 24.01 -3.48
N GLU A 125 -1.20 24.33 -2.75
CA GLU A 125 -1.45 25.70 -2.26
C GLU A 125 -0.40 26.13 -1.23
N ASP A 126 0.07 25.24 -0.37
CA ASP A 126 1.13 25.53 0.60
C ASP A 126 2.49 25.78 -0.09
N TYR A 127 2.83 25.01 -1.13
CA TYR A 127 4.01 25.25 -1.95
C TYR A 127 3.91 26.55 -2.76
N SER A 128 2.78 26.81 -3.39
CA SER A 128 2.56 28.01 -4.20
C SER A 128 2.46 29.29 -3.35
N SER A 129 2.07 29.16 -2.08
CA SER A 129 2.03 30.28 -1.12
C SER A 129 3.39 30.55 -0.44
N GLY A 130 4.44 29.76 -0.73
CA GLY A 130 5.76 29.86 -0.12
C GLY A 130 5.82 29.44 1.35
N LYS A 131 4.76 28.79 1.86
CA LYS A 131 4.72 28.30 3.25
C LYS A 131 5.56 27.05 3.47
N VAL A 132 5.79 26.28 2.41
CA VAL A 132 6.62 25.07 2.44
C VAL A 132 7.59 25.12 1.25
N ASP A 133 8.90 25.04 1.52
CA ASP A 133 9.89 24.89 0.48
C ASP A 133 9.89 23.42 0.01
N PRO A 134 9.80 23.15 -1.31
CA PRO A 134 9.92 21.79 -1.85
C PRO A 134 11.21 21.08 -1.42
N ALA A 135 12.32 21.82 -1.24
CA ALA A 135 13.59 21.26 -0.77
C ALA A 135 13.52 20.77 0.67
N ASP A 136 12.82 21.51 1.55
CA ASP A 136 12.62 21.12 2.95
C ASP A 136 11.75 19.88 3.06
N GLU A 137 10.73 19.74 2.19
CA GLU A 137 9.88 18.54 2.17
C GLU A 137 10.66 17.32 1.68
N VAL A 138 11.54 17.46 0.69
CA VAL A 138 12.43 16.39 0.25
C VAL A 138 13.38 15.98 1.38
N HIS A 139 13.97 16.94 2.09
CA HIS A 139 14.80 16.66 3.26
C HIS A 139 14.03 15.90 4.34
N ARG A 140 12.83 16.36 4.67
CA ARG A 140 11.95 15.72 5.67
C ARG A 140 11.56 14.29 5.29
N ILE A 141 11.41 14.00 4.00
CA ILE A 141 11.13 12.65 3.51
C ILE A 141 12.36 11.75 3.64
N LEU A 142 13.54 12.26 3.28
CA LEU A 142 14.79 11.50 3.35
C LEU A 142 15.23 11.20 4.79
N GLU A 143 14.85 12.04 5.76
CA GLU A 143 15.13 11.82 7.20
C GLU A 143 14.17 10.83 7.86
N ARG A 144 13.08 10.43 7.21
CA ARG A 144 12.09 9.47 7.73
C ARG A 144 12.29 8.02 7.23
N GLU A 145 13.21 7.80 6.30
CA GLU A 145 13.61 6.48 5.82
C GLU A 145 14.87 5.99 6.55
#